data_e244e19ae33e859244ff9794fb0ea035
#
_entry.id   e244e19ae33e859244ff9794fb0ea035
#
_cell.length_a   1.000
_cell.length_b   1.000
_cell.length_c   1.000
_cell.angle_alpha   90.00
_cell.angle_beta   90.00
_cell.angle_gamma   90.00
#
_symmetry.space_group_name_H-M   'P 1'
#
loop_
_entity.id
_entity.type
_entity.pdbx_description
1 polymer ?
#
loop_
_entity_poly.entity_id
_entity_poly.type
_entity_poly.pdbx_seq_one_letter_code
_entity_poly.pdbx_strand_id
1 'polypeptide(L)'
;MLSRELEKLIRELSPDCGAVEKIFFAKNAQSALSLGHARGVILLKFSEHHLRIHEYQTLKVKQTVVGVGQADKNQVQHMVKILLNLHDSLQEDEADALAVAITHAHLGLSQNQSIA
;
A
#
# COMPACT_ATOMS: atom_id res chain seq x y z
N MET A 1 4.65 -6.89 17.33
CA MET A 1 5.54 -7.17 16.18
C MET A 1 4.74 -7.25 14.90
N LEU A 2 5.25 -6.63 13.85
CA LEU A 2 4.58 -6.53 12.55
C LEU A 2 4.11 -7.90 12.03
N SER A 3 4.96 -8.91 12.13
CA SER A 3 4.65 -10.24 11.63
C SER A 3 3.41 -10.85 12.30
N ARG A 4 3.30 -10.72 13.62
CA ARG A 4 2.15 -11.25 14.37
C ARG A 4 0.87 -10.50 14.04
N GLU A 5 0.98 -9.18 13.92
CA GLU A 5 -0.18 -8.35 13.63
C GLU A 5 -0.72 -8.63 12.23
N LEU A 6 0.17 -8.80 11.26
CA LEU A 6 -0.22 -9.17 9.91
C LEU A 6 -0.85 -10.56 9.87
N GLU A 7 -0.27 -11.51 10.58
CA GLU A 7 -0.80 -12.86 10.67
C GLU A 7 -2.24 -12.84 11.18
N LYS A 8 -2.47 -12.09 12.26
CA LYS A 8 -3.79 -11.96 12.86
C LYS A 8 -4.79 -11.34 11.89
N LEU A 9 -4.40 -10.23 11.25
CA LEU A 9 -5.28 -9.54 10.31
C LEU A 9 -5.62 -10.41 9.11
N ILE A 10 -4.65 -11.12 8.55
CA ILE A 10 -4.89 -11.98 7.40
C ILE A 10 -5.86 -13.10 7.77
N ARG A 11 -5.71 -13.68 8.95
CA ARG A 11 -6.62 -14.73 9.42
C ARG A 11 -8.02 -14.22 9.67
N GLU A 12 -8.14 -13.02 10.26
CA GLU A 12 -9.45 -12.46 10.59
C GLU A 12 -10.20 -11.97 9.36
N LEU A 13 -9.50 -11.32 8.43
CA LEU A 13 -10.13 -10.67 7.28
C LEU A 13 -10.20 -11.54 6.04
N SER A 14 -9.38 -12.58 5.98
CA SER A 14 -9.30 -13.50 4.82
C SER A 14 -9.24 -12.74 3.49
N PRO A 15 -8.25 -11.85 3.29
CA PRO A 15 -8.15 -11.10 2.05
C PRO A 15 -7.80 -12.01 0.86
N ASP A 16 -8.13 -11.57 -0.34
CA ASP A 16 -7.84 -12.30 -1.57
C ASP A 16 -6.46 -11.98 -2.11
N CYS A 17 -5.94 -10.80 -1.81
CA CYS A 17 -4.64 -10.37 -2.33
C CYS A 17 -4.04 -9.30 -1.42
N GLY A 18 -2.79 -8.96 -1.68
CA GLY A 18 -2.11 -7.87 -1.02
C GLY A 18 -1.63 -6.85 -2.05
N ALA A 19 -1.64 -5.59 -1.67
CA ALA A 19 -1.12 -4.52 -2.51
C ALA A 19 -0.08 -3.74 -1.72
N VAL A 20 1.07 -3.48 -2.33
CA VAL A 20 2.16 -2.76 -1.69
C VAL A 20 2.70 -1.68 -2.61
N GLU A 21 3.19 -0.60 -1.99
CA GLU A 21 3.83 0.47 -2.74
C GLU A 21 5.30 0.13 -2.98
N LYS A 22 5.76 0.37 -4.19
CA LYS A 22 7.15 0.17 -4.55
C LYS A 22 7.88 1.49 -4.34
N ILE A 23 8.69 1.55 -3.28
CA ILE A 23 9.41 2.75 -2.89
C ILE A 23 10.87 2.61 -3.30
N PHE A 24 11.38 3.59 -4.07
CA PHE A 24 12.76 3.57 -4.57
C PHE A 24 13.71 4.45 -3.75
N PHE A 25 13.19 5.37 -2.93
CA PHE A 25 14.01 6.35 -2.24
C PHE A 25 13.91 6.24 -0.75
N ALA A 26 15.06 6.33 -0.08
CA ALA A 26 15.15 6.46 1.36
C ALA A 26 16.15 7.57 1.67
N LYS A 27 15.98 8.23 2.82
CA LYS A 27 16.82 9.35 3.22
C LYS A 27 18.28 8.94 3.41
N ASN A 28 18.51 7.71 3.88
CA ASN A 28 19.84 7.22 4.19
C ASN A 28 19.79 5.68 4.25
N ALA A 29 20.98 5.08 4.50
CA ALA A 29 21.11 3.63 4.53
C ALA A 29 20.26 2.99 5.63
N GLN A 30 20.14 3.64 6.80
CA GLN A 30 19.35 3.10 7.90
C GLN A 30 17.87 3.06 7.55
N SER A 31 17.35 4.11 6.94
CA SER A 31 15.96 4.15 6.48
C SER A 31 15.71 3.10 5.41
N ALA A 32 16.66 2.92 4.49
CA ALA A 32 16.55 1.91 3.45
C ALA A 32 16.48 0.49 4.05
N LEU A 33 17.30 0.23 5.07
CA LEU A 33 17.29 -1.06 5.77
C LEU A 33 15.95 -1.31 6.47
N SER A 34 15.44 -0.30 7.19
CA SER A 34 14.18 -0.43 7.90
C SER A 34 13.03 -0.71 6.92
N LEU A 35 12.98 0.01 5.80
CA LEU A 35 11.95 -0.21 4.78
C LEU A 35 12.09 -1.60 4.17
N GLY A 36 13.33 -2.04 3.90
CA GLY A 36 13.59 -3.36 3.35
C GLY A 36 13.16 -4.48 4.29
N HIS A 37 13.42 -4.32 5.60
CA HIS A 37 13.00 -5.30 6.60
C HIS A 37 11.48 -5.40 6.66
N ALA A 38 10.79 -4.27 6.75
CA ALA A 38 9.33 -4.25 6.80
C ALA A 38 8.74 -4.85 5.54
N ARG A 39 9.28 -4.48 4.38
CA ARG A 39 8.83 -5.02 3.10
C ARG A 39 9.01 -6.53 3.05
N GLY A 40 10.16 -7.04 3.51
CA GLY A 40 10.43 -8.47 3.55
C GLY A 40 9.43 -9.23 4.40
N VAL A 41 9.08 -8.70 5.58
CA VAL A 41 8.09 -9.31 6.45
C VAL A 41 6.72 -9.35 5.78
N ILE A 42 6.30 -8.24 5.16
CA ILE A 42 5.00 -8.16 4.50
C ILE A 42 4.92 -9.17 3.36
N LEU A 43 5.93 -9.21 2.49
CA LEU A 43 5.94 -10.12 1.36
C LEU A 43 5.96 -11.58 1.80
N LEU A 44 6.71 -11.88 2.86
CA LEU A 44 6.77 -13.23 3.41
C LEU A 44 5.40 -13.66 3.92
N LYS A 45 4.73 -12.80 4.69
CA LYS A 45 3.41 -13.12 5.24
C LYS A 45 2.39 -13.32 4.14
N PHE A 46 2.38 -12.47 3.13
CA PHE A 46 1.48 -12.65 1.99
C PHE A 46 1.74 -13.97 1.30
N SER A 47 3.02 -14.30 1.09
CA SER A 47 3.41 -15.56 0.44
C SER A 47 3.01 -16.78 1.27
N GLU A 48 3.20 -16.74 2.58
CA GLU A 48 2.81 -17.83 3.47
C GLU A 48 1.31 -18.13 3.40
N HIS A 49 0.51 -17.11 3.18
CA HIS A 49 -0.94 -17.24 3.07
C HIS A 49 -1.42 -17.37 1.63
N HIS A 50 -0.50 -17.57 0.70
CA HIS A 50 -0.80 -17.75 -0.73
C HIS A 50 -1.56 -16.58 -1.33
N LEU A 51 -1.33 -15.37 -0.81
CA LEU A 51 -1.94 -14.17 -1.35
C LEU A 51 -1.17 -13.69 -2.56
N ARG A 52 -1.90 -13.34 -3.62
CA ARG A 52 -1.29 -12.69 -4.76
C ARG A 52 -0.86 -11.28 -4.36
N ILE A 53 0.36 -10.90 -4.75
CA ILE A 53 0.94 -9.61 -4.38
C ILE A 53 0.96 -8.71 -5.60
N HIS A 54 0.39 -7.51 -5.44
CA HIS A 54 0.39 -6.48 -6.47
C HIS A 54 1.22 -5.29 -6.00
N GLU A 55 2.06 -4.78 -6.88
CA GLU A 55 2.99 -3.73 -6.52
C GLU A 55 2.77 -2.51 -7.41
N TYR A 56 2.75 -1.32 -6.80
CA TYR A 56 2.49 -0.07 -7.51
C TYR A 56 3.53 0.98 -7.17
N GLN A 57 4.01 1.69 -8.17
CA GLN A 57 4.94 2.79 -7.97
C GLN A 57 4.22 4.01 -7.39
N THR A 58 4.94 4.81 -6.62
CA THR A 58 4.40 6.01 -6.00
C THR A 58 3.73 6.93 -7.03
N LEU A 59 4.36 7.13 -8.17
CA LEU A 59 3.81 7.97 -9.23
C LEU A 59 2.45 7.44 -9.70
N LYS A 60 2.33 6.13 -9.87
CA LYS A 60 1.09 5.50 -10.31
C LYS A 60 -0.02 5.67 -9.29
N VAL A 61 0.32 5.55 -8.00
CA VAL A 61 -0.64 5.76 -6.91
C VAL A 61 -1.17 7.20 -6.96
N LYS A 62 -0.29 8.18 -7.07
CA LYS A 62 -0.69 9.59 -7.16
C LYS A 62 -1.58 9.85 -8.36
N GLN A 63 -1.21 9.34 -9.52
CA GLN A 63 -2.00 9.50 -10.74
C GLN A 63 -3.38 8.88 -10.62
N THR A 64 -3.48 7.74 -9.98
CA THR A 64 -4.75 7.03 -9.85
C THR A 64 -5.65 7.70 -8.83
N VAL A 65 -5.11 8.12 -7.69
CA VAL A 65 -5.91 8.68 -6.60
C VAL A 65 -6.30 10.14 -6.87
N VAL A 66 -5.35 10.95 -7.33
CA VAL A 66 -5.57 12.40 -7.52
C VAL A 66 -5.77 12.77 -8.98
N GLY A 67 -5.18 12.01 -9.88
CA GLY A 67 -5.24 12.30 -11.32
C GLY A 67 -3.96 12.91 -11.87
N VAL A 68 -3.03 13.35 -11.01
CA VAL A 68 -1.74 13.91 -11.44
C VAL A 68 -0.62 13.28 -10.63
N GLY A 69 0.47 12.92 -11.32
CA GLY A 69 1.60 12.27 -10.67
C GLY A 69 2.43 13.20 -9.78
N GLN A 70 2.22 14.51 -9.90
CA GLN A 70 2.94 15.50 -9.11
C GLN A 70 2.17 15.93 -7.87
N ALA A 71 1.10 15.25 -7.52
CA ALA A 71 0.32 15.56 -6.32
C ALA A 71 1.19 15.43 -5.08
N ASP A 72 0.97 16.33 -4.11
CA ASP A 72 1.66 16.23 -2.83
C ASP A 72 0.88 15.32 -1.87
N LYS A 73 1.50 15.04 -0.71
CA LYS A 73 0.89 14.15 0.28
C LYS A 73 -0.46 14.63 0.78
N ASN A 74 -0.60 15.94 0.97
CA ASN A 74 -1.86 16.51 1.47
C ASN A 74 -2.99 16.30 0.47
N GLN A 75 -2.69 16.44 -0.82
CA GLN A 75 -3.67 16.19 -1.87
C GLN A 75 -4.09 14.73 -1.90
N VAL A 76 -3.14 13.82 -1.76
CA VAL A 76 -3.44 12.38 -1.73
C VAL A 76 -4.31 12.04 -0.53
N GLN A 77 -3.92 12.50 0.67
CA GLN A 77 -4.68 12.26 1.89
C GLN A 77 -6.11 12.82 1.79
N HIS A 78 -6.24 14.03 1.27
CA HIS A 78 -7.53 14.67 1.10
C HIS A 78 -8.43 13.84 0.17
N MET A 79 -7.88 13.41 -0.96
CA MET A 79 -8.65 12.64 -1.94
C MET A 79 -9.03 11.26 -1.39
N VAL A 80 -8.13 10.60 -0.64
CA VAL A 80 -8.45 9.33 0.02
C VAL A 80 -9.66 9.48 0.93
N LYS A 81 -9.68 10.55 1.74
CA LYS A 81 -10.82 10.82 2.62
C LYS A 81 -12.11 11.00 1.85
N ILE A 82 -12.05 11.73 0.73
CA ILE A 82 -13.24 11.95 -0.11
C ILE A 82 -13.71 10.64 -0.71
N LEU A 83 -12.81 9.87 -1.31
CA LEU A 83 -13.17 8.64 -2.01
C LEU A 83 -13.74 7.58 -1.09
N LEU A 84 -13.28 7.55 0.16
CA LEU A 84 -13.75 6.58 1.15
C LEU A 84 -14.78 7.16 2.11
N ASN A 85 -15.16 8.41 1.92
CA ASN A 85 -16.16 9.09 2.77
C ASN A 85 -15.76 9.07 4.24
N LEU A 86 -14.49 9.37 4.52
CA LEU A 86 -13.97 9.41 5.89
C LEU A 86 -14.04 10.82 6.43
N HIS A 87 -14.54 10.97 7.66
CA HIS A 87 -14.73 12.29 8.27
C HIS A 87 -13.68 12.59 9.34
N ASP A 88 -13.07 11.56 9.92
CA ASP A 88 -12.05 11.72 10.95
C ASP A 88 -10.68 12.01 10.34
N SER A 89 -9.77 12.53 11.16
CA SER A 89 -8.41 12.74 10.73
C SER A 89 -7.75 11.39 10.42
N LEU A 90 -6.88 11.38 9.42
CA LEU A 90 -6.24 10.17 8.92
C LEU A 90 -4.73 10.33 9.11
N GLN A 91 -4.10 9.35 9.74
CA GLN A 91 -2.66 9.36 9.89
C GLN A 91 -1.98 9.12 8.53
N GLU A 92 -0.76 9.63 8.41
CA GLU A 92 -0.03 9.58 7.15
C GLU A 92 0.13 8.14 6.63
N ASP A 93 0.54 7.23 7.50
CA ASP A 93 0.77 5.85 7.10
C ASP A 93 -0.52 5.14 6.71
N GLU A 94 -1.61 5.45 7.39
CA GLU A 94 -2.93 4.93 7.05
C GLU A 94 -3.37 5.43 5.67
N ALA A 95 -3.16 6.72 5.41
CA ALA A 95 -3.52 7.31 4.12
C ALA A 95 -2.70 6.69 2.98
N ASP A 96 -1.42 6.45 3.22
CA ASP A 96 -0.55 5.81 2.23
C ASP A 96 -1.04 4.41 1.88
N ALA A 97 -1.36 3.62 2.90
CA ALA A 97 -1.86 2.26 2.68
C ALA A 97 -3.20 2.25 1.96
N LEU A 98 -4.12 3.14 2.35
CA LEU A 98 -5.42 3.25 1.69
C LEU A 98 -5.29 3.71 0.25
N ALA A 99 -4.35 4.61 -0.04
CA ALA A 99 -4.10 5.07 -1.40
C ALA A 99 -3.66 3.90 -2.30
N VAL A 100 -2.80 3.03 -1.80
CA VAL A 100 -2.38 1.83 -2.55
C VAL A 100 -3.56 0.89 -2.78
N ALA A 101 -4.40 0.70 -1.76
CA ALA A 101 -5.59 -0.14 -1.88
C ALA A 101 -6.56 0.41 -2.92
N ILE A 102 -6.78 1.73 -2.93
CA ILE A 102 -7.63 2.39 -3.93
C ILE A 102 -7.06 2.18 -5.33
N THR A 103 -5.74 2.34 -5.46
CA THR A 103 -5.06 2.13 -6.74
C THR A 103 -5.29 0.71 -7.25
N HIS A 104 -5.15 -0.27 -6.39
CA HIS A 104 -5.39 -1.66 -6.77
C HIS A 104 -6.86 -1.89 -7.14
N ALA A 105 -7.79 -1.32 -6.41
CA ALA A 105 -9.21 -1.45 -6.73
C ALA A 105 -9.52 -0.90 -8.12
N HIS A 106 -8.82 0.16 -8.52
CA HIS A 106 -9.02 0.78 -9.83
C HIS A 106 -8.34 0.01 -10.96
N LEU A 107 -7.11 -0.45 -10.75
CA LEU A 107 -6.26 -1.00 -11.79
C LEU A 107 -6.13 -2.52 -11.75
N GLY A 108 -6.24 -3.09 -10.56
CA GLY A 108 -5.92 -4.50 -10.36
C GLY A 108 -6.86 -5.47 -11.03
N LEU A 109 -8.10 -5.07 -11.27
CA LEU A 109 -9.08 -5.91 -11.96
C LEU A 109 -8.84 -5.98 -13.47
N SER A 110 -8.17 -4.97 -14.02
CA SER A 110 -7.92 -4.88 -15.45
C SER A 110 -6.47 -5.15 -15.83
N GLN A 111 -5.55 -5.13 -14.86
CA GLN A 111 -4.13 -5.32 -15.10
C GLN A 111 -3.54 -6.29 -14.09
N ASN A 112 -2.83 -7.27 -14.60
CA ASN A 112 -2.23 -8.29 -13.75
C ASN A 112 -0.78 -7.88 -13.43
N GLN A 113 -0.58 -7.12 -12.36
CA GLN A 113 0.73 -6.66 -11.93
C GLN A 113 1.20 -7.41 -10.69
N SER A 114 1.22 -8.73 -10.79
CA SER A 114 1.62 -9.58 -9.68
C SER A 114 3.13 -9.83 -9.72
N ILE A 115 3.77 -9.78 -8.54
CA ILE A 115 5.20 -10.12 -8.41
C ILE A 115 5.40 -11.51 -7.81
N ALA A 116 4.34 -12.18 -7.44
CA ALA A 116 4.41 -13.51 -6.83
C ALA A 116 3.77 -14.56 -7.68
#